data_f3fd1bbc92e25706f519cbea02e955c2
#
_entry.id   f3fd1bbc92e25706f519cbea02e955c2
#
_cell.length_a   1.000
_cell.length_b   1.000
_cell.length_c   1.000
_cell.angle_alpha   90.00
_cell.angle_beta   90.00
_cell.angle_gamma   90.00
#
_symmetry.space_group_name_H-M   'P 1'
#
loop_
_entity.id
_entity.type
_entity.pdbx_description
1 polymer ?
#
loop_
_entity_poly.entity_id
_entity_poly.type
_entity_poly.pdbx_seq_one_letter_code
_entity_poly.pdbx_strand_id
1 'polypeptide(L)'
;MKIDLHNHSYYSDGFLSPSEVVLLAKKEGCDVFSLTDHDTTDGLIEAQQQADKLDLKLIHGVEISAMWSNMTIHILGLGIDINNETLQKGLKQHQEFRQLRAEKMARGLGGAGVFGALEKVKLVAKKGMITRTHFAQMLVQEGVCKDMRSVFKRFLTGKKPGGVGGKWAEYDEVIGWIHAAGGKAVLAHPLRYRMTNTKVRRLLNHLSGADLDGVEVVTGSSSSDEITLVSQWAKEFDLLSSIGSDYHGWPNQRVRIGHLQDMPQVNEMVWKDSSWLN
;
A
#
# COMPACT_ATOMS: atom_id res chain seq x y z
N MET A 1 -12.25 -11.18 16.97
CA MET A 1 -11.61 -11.45 15.65
C MET A 1 -10.62 -10.35 15.40
N LYS A 2 -9.34 -10.71 15.16
CA LYS A 2 -8.24 -9.79 14.91
C LYS A 2 -7.95 -9.75 13.42
N ILE A 3 -8.11 -8.59 12.82
CA ILE A 3 -8.05 -8.39 11.35
C ILE A 3 -6.96 -7.39 11.01
N ASP A 4 -6.18 -7.68 9.95
CA ASP A 4 -5.20 -6.75 9.39
C ASP A 4 -5.17 -6.91 7.86
N LEU A 5 -5.72 -5.94 7.15
CA LEU A 5 -5.98 -6.02 5.70
C LEU A 5 -4.99 -5.21 4.84
N HIS A 6 -3.87 -4.73 5.41
CA HIS A 6 -2.90 -3.92 4.66
C HIS A 6 -1.47 -4.22 5.13
N ASN A 7 -0.73 -4.97 4.32
CA ASN A 7 0.63 -5.41 4.65
C ASN A 7 1.47 -5.64 3.40
N HIS A 8 2.78 -5.49 3.54
CA HIS A 8 3.73 -5.58 2.43
C HIS A 8 4.80 -6.64 2.64
N SER A 9 5.18 -7.28 1.54
CA SER A 9 6.31 -8.19 1.46
C SER A 9 7.44 -7.61 0.61
N TYR A 10 8.54 -8.35 0.46
CA TYR A 10 9.64 -7.95 -0.41
C TYR A 10 9.28 -7.93 -1.91
N TYR A 11 8.09 -8.42 -2.31
CA TYR A 11 7.64 -8.28 -3.70
C TYR A 11 7.35 -6.82 -4.07
N SER A 12 7.05 -5.98 -3.06
CA SER A 12 7.05 -4.51 -3.21
C SER A 12 8.17 -3.88 -2.40
N ASP A 13 7.91 -3.32 -1.23
CA ASP A 13 8.88 -2.65 -0.39
C ASP A 13 8.82 -3.05 1.09
N GLY A 14 8.23 -4.19 1.37
CA GLY A 14 8.37 -4.87 2.64
C GLY A 14 9.74 -5.55 2.79
N PHE A 15 10.11 -5.87 4.00
CA PHE A 15 11.40 -6.50 4.33
C PHE A 15 11.37 -8.02 4.28
N LEU A 16 10.24 -8.61 4.66
CA LEU A 16 10.03 -10.05 4.81
C LEU A 16 9.47 -10.68 3.53
N SER A 17 9.66 -12.00 3.37
CA SER A 17 8.96 -12.79 2.35
C SER A 17 7.46 -12.88 2.64
N PRO A 18 6.61 -13.17 1.65
CA PRO A 18 5.19 -13.44 1.87
C PRO A 18 4.95 -14.48 2.96
N SER A 19 5.69 -15.59 2.91
CA SER A 19 5.60 -16.67 3.92
C SER A 19 5.95 -16.18 5.33
N GLU A 20 7.00 -15.36 5.48
CA GLU A 20 7.40 -14.79 6.77
C GLU A 20 6.38 -13.79 7.31
N VAL A 21 5.79 -12.96 6.43
CA VAL A 21 4.74 -12.00 6.83
C VAL A 21 3.50 -12.74 7.33
N VAL A 22 3.05 -13.78 6.61
CA VAL A 22 1.91 -14.61 7.01
C VAL A 22 2.19 -15.36 8.33
N LEU A 23 3.39 -15.92 8.50
CA LEU A 23 3.80 -16.55 9.75
C LEU A 23 3.79 -15.57 10.92
N LEU A 24 4.26 -14.34 10.69
CA LEU A 24 4.23 -13.28 11.70
C LEU A 24 2.79 -12.87 12.04
N ALA A 25 1.90 -12.73 11.05
CA ALA A 25 0.49 -12.44 11.27
C ALA A 25 -0.19 -13.49 12.17
N LYS A 26 0.03 -14.78 11.88
CA LYS A 26 -0.47 -15.87 12.73
C LYS A 26 0.10 -15.81 14.16
N LYS A 27 1.41 -15.57 14.28
CA LYS A 27 2.09 -15.44 15.59
C LYS A 27 1.57 -14.26 16.41
N GLU A 28 1.24 -13.15 15.76
CA GLU A 28 0.64 -11.98 16.41
C GLU A 28 -0.88 -12.15 16.66
N GLY A 29 -1.45 -13.30 16.31
CA GLY A 29 -2.83 -13.70 16.62
C GLY A 29 -3.87 -13.11 15.66
N CYS A 30 -3.51 -12.79 14.42
CA CYS A 30 -4.50 -12.43 13.41
C CYS A 30 -5.37 -13.65 13.07
N ASP A 31 -6.67 -13.40 12.96
CA ASP A 31 -7.67 -14.35 12.46
C ASP A 31 -7.85 -14.19 10.94
N VAL A 32 -7.79 -12.95 10.46
CA VAL A 32 -7.93 -12.58 9.04
C VAL A 32 -6.80 -11.63 8.65
N PHE A 33 -6.19 -11.90 7.52
CA PHE A 33 -5.02 -11.17 7.04
C PHE A 33 -5.10 -10.90 5.54
N SER A 34 -4.54 -9.79 5.06
CA SER A 34 -4.34 -9.55 3.63
C SER A 34 -2.91 -9.11 3.36
N LEU A 35 -2.30 -9.69 2.34
CA LEU A 35 -1.07 -9.18 1.74
C LEU A 35 -1.45 -8.29 0.56
N THR A 36 -0.95 -7.06 0.55
CA THR A 36 -1.37 -6.00 -0.38
C THR A 36 -0.16 -5.28 -1.00
N ASP A 37 0.78 -6.03 -1.53
CA ASP A 37 1.99 -5.47 -2.15
C ASP A 37 1.66 -4.41 -3.20
N HIS A 38 2.48 -3.38 -3.30
CA HIS A 38 2.28 -2.28 -4.25
C HIS A 38 2.31 -2.76 -5.71
N ASP A 39 1.23 -2.54 -6.46
CA ASP A 39 1.06 -2.78 -7.90
C ASP A 39 1.49 -4.19 -8.37
N THR A 40 1.42 -5.19 -7.49
CA THR A 40 1.69 -6.60 -7.81
C THR A 40 0.90 -7.56 -6.95
N THR A 41 0.57 -8.72 -7.52
CA THR A 41 -0.03 -9.87 -6.85
C THR A 41 0.92 -11.07 -6.78
N ASP A 42 2.19 -10.92 -7.20
CA ASP A 42 3.13 -12.03 -7.36
C ASP A 42 3.45 -12.77 -6.05
N GLY A 43 3.34 -12.09 -4.90
CA GLY A 43 3.55 -12.68 -3.58
C GLY A 43 2.38 -13.51 -3.05
N LEU A 44 1.17 -13.39 -3.65
CA LEU A 44 -0.05 -13.96 -3.08
C LEU A 44 -0.10 -15.48 -3.13
N ILE A 45 0.48 -16.12 -4.14
CA ILE A 45 0.54 -17.60 -4.22
C ILE A 45 1.37 -18.16 -3.06
N GLU A 46 2.54 -17.57 -2.80
CA GLU A 46 3.40 -17.96 -1.67
C GLU A 46 2.70 -17.68 -0.33
N ALA A 47 2.05 -16.53 -0.20
CA ALA A 47 1.29 -16.16 1.00
C ALA A 47 0.14 -17.14 1.27
N GLN A 48 -0.64 -17.54 0.24
CA GLN A 48 -1.74 -18.49 0.36
C GLN A 48 -1.25 -19.86 0.81
N GLN A 49 -0.21 -20.37 0.19
CA GLN A 49 0.37 -21.68 0.59
C GLN A 49 0.82 -21.69 2.05
N GLN A 50 1.31 -20.57 2.56
CA GLN A 50 1.71 -20.47 3.97
C GLN A 50 0.50 -20.29 4.89
N ALA A 51 -0.50 -19.52 4.47
CA ALA A 51 -1.74 -19.31 5.20
C ALA A 51 -2.51 -20.64 5.40
N ASP A 52 -2.62 -21.45 4.34
CA ASP A 52 -3.26 -22.77 4.38
C ASP A 52 -2.58 -23.70 5.39
N LYS A 53 -1.24 -23.71 5.46
CA LYS A 53 -0.48 -24.53 6.44
C LYS A 53 -0.73 -24.10 7.88
N LEU A 54 -1.05 -22.83 8.10
CA LEU A 54 -1.21 -22.22 9.42
C LEU A 54 -2.68 -22.09 9.84
N ASP A 55 -3.62 -22.50 8.99
CA ASP A 55 -5.05 -22.23 9.19
C ASP A 55 -5.28 -20.75 9.54
N LEU A 56 -4.77 -19.86 8.67
CA LEU A 56 -4.99 -18.42 8.72
C LEU A 56 -5.81 -17.99 7.51
N LYS A 57 -6.91 -17.30 7.74
CA LYS A 57 -7.72 -16.77 6.65
C LYS A 57 -6.97 -15.66 5.93
N LEU A 58 -6.55 -15.92 4.69
CA LEU A 58 -5.93 -14.94 3.81
C LEU A 58 -6.95 -14.34 2.83
N ILE A 59 -7.02 -13.03 2.77
CA ILE A 59 -7.77 -12.29 1.75
C ILE A 59 -6.77 -11.82 0.70
N HIS A 60 -6.99 -12.20 -0.56
CA HIS A 60 -6.13 -11.72 -1.65
C HIS A 60 -6.29 -10.21 -1.82
N GLY A 61 -5.19 -9.49 -1.79
CA GLY A 61 -5.19 -8.04 -1.90
C GLY A 61 -4.05 -7.49 -2.74
N VAL A 62 -4.16 -6.22 -3.07
CA VAL A 62 -3.12 -5.43 -3.75
C VAL A 62 -3.29 -3.96 -3.37
N GLU A 63 -2.21 -3.22 -3.19
CA GLU A 63 -2.25 -1.76 -3.07
C GLU A 63 -1.83 -1.12 -4.40
N ILE A 64 -2.79 -0.50 -5.08
CA ILE A 64 -2.59 0.05 -6.42
C ILE A 64 -2.36 1.56 -6.34
N SER A 65 -1.27 2.02 -6.96
CA SER A 65 -0.99 3.45 -7.11
C SER A 65 -1.97 4.08 -8.12
N ALA A 66 -2.61 5.18 -7.77
CA ALA A 66 -3.55 5.89 -8.63
C ALA A 66 -3.28 7.39 -8.67
N MET A 67 -3.78 8.08 -9.69
CA MET A 67 -3.72 9.54 -9.80
C MET A 67 -5.04 10.17 -9.38
N TRP A 68 -4.96 11.23 -8.61
CA TRP A 68 -6.03 12.16 -8.33
C TRP A 68 -5.49 13.59 -8.28
N SER A 69 -5.98 14.49 -9.12
CA SER A 69 -5.56 15.92 -9.15
C SER A 69 -4.01 16.09 -9.14
N ASN A 70 -3.30 15.35 -9.99
CA ASN A 70 -1.83 15.31 -10.07
C ASN A 70 -1.10 14.83 -8.79
N MET A 71 -1.80 14.17 -7.89
CA MET A 71 -1.24 13.54 -6.70
C MET A 71 -1.36 12.03 -6.82
N THR A 72 -0.34 11.32 -6.34
CA THR A 72 -0.44 9.86 -6.16
C THR A 72 -1.24 9.57 -4.88
N ILE A 73 -2.26 8.76 -5.01
CA ILE A 73 -3.00 8.12 -3.92
C ILE A 73 -2.85 6.61 -4.07
N HIS A 74 -3.25 5.86 -3.05
CA HIS A 74 -3.24 4.40 -3.09
C HIS A 74 -4.64 3.86 -2.83
N ILE A 75 -5.02 2.85 -3.62
CA ILE A 75 -6.30 2.16 -3.50
C ILE A 75 -6.01 0.68 -3.29
N LEU A 76 -6.51 0.13 -2.18
CA LEU A 76 -6.47 -1.30 -1.91
C LEU A 76 -7.55 -1.99 -2.75
N GLY A 77 -7.18 -3.04 -3.45
CA GLY A 77 -8.12 -4.03 -3.94
C GLY A 77 -8.14 -5.20 -2.97
N LEU A 78 -9.27 -5.46 -2.32
CA LEU A 78 -9.43 -6.53 -1.34
C LEU A 78 -10.42 -7.58 -1.85
N GLY A 79 -10.09 -8.88 -1.70
CA GLY A 79 -10.92 -9.99 -2.18
C GLY A 79 -10.88 -10.16 -3.69
N ILE A 80 -9.77 -9.82 -4.33
CA ILE A 80 -9.58 -9.85 -5.78
C ILE A 80 -9.33 -11.27 -6.31
N ASP A 81 -9.81 -11.56 -7.52
CA ASP A 81 -9.32 -12.67 -8.33
C ASP A 81 -7.98 -12.27 -8.97
N ILE A 82 -6.91 -12.93 -8.51
CA ILE A 82 -5.54 -12.69 -8.99
C ILE A 82 -5.32 -13.07 -10.44
N ASN A 83 -6.23 -13.84 -11.07
CA ASN A 83 -6.14 -14.26 -12.46
C ASN A 83 -6.97 -13.36 -13.39
N ASN A 84 -7.64 -12.33 -12.87
CA ASN A 84 -8.44 -11.45 -13.69
C ASN A 84 -7.58 -10.67 -14.68
N GLU A 85 -7.87 -10.82 -15.98
CA GLU A 85 -7.07 -10.25 -17.08
C GLU A 85 -7.03 -8.70 -17.04
N THR A 86 -8.15 -8.05 -16.69
CA THR A 86 -8.23 -6.58 -16.63
C THR A 86 -7.32 -6.05 -15.53
N LEU A 87 -7.38 -6.64 -14.34
CA LEU A 87 -6.51 -6.28 -13.22
C LEU A 87 -5.04 -6.52 -13.58
N GLN A 88 -4.71 -7.71 -14.08
CA GLN A 88 -3.31 -8.07 -14.40
C GLN A 88 -2.72 -7.18 -15.50
N LYS A 89 -3.51 -6.79 -16.49
CA LYS A 89 -3.08 -5.85 -17.52
C LYS A 89 -2.76 -4.47 -16.93
N GLY A 90 -3.61 -3.98 -16.04
CA GLY A 90 -3.39 -2.70 -15.34
C GLY A 90 -2.15 -2.73 -14.44
N LEU A 91 -1.98 -3.79 -13.65
CA LEU A 91 -0.80 -3.98 -12.81
C LEU A 91 0.49 -4.06 -13.63
N LYS A 92 0.47 -4.76 -14.76
CA LYS A 92 1.62 -4.84 -15.67
C LYS A 92 2.04 -3.46 -16.21
N GLN A 93 1.08 -2.61 -16.60
CA GLN A 93 1.38 -1.23 -17.01
C GLN A 93 2.06 -0.44 -15.88
N HIS A 94 1.61 -0.61 -14.64
CA HIS A 94 2.23 0.03 -13.49
C HIS A 94 3.64 -0.50 -13.21
N GLN A 95 3.88 -1.79 -13.34
CA GLN A 95 5.20 -2.41 -13.18
C GLN A 95 6.20 -1.88 -14.22
N GLU A 96 5.81 -1.80 -15.48
CA GLU A 96 6.61 -1.23 -16.56
C GLU A 96 6.94 0.25 -16.26
N PHE A 97 5.95 1.02 -15.82
CA PHE A 97 6.18 2.40 -15.41
C PHE A 97 7.12 2.51 -14.21
N ARG A 98 7.01 1.63 -13.19
CA ARG A 98 7.94 1.60 -12.04
C ARG A 98 9.38 1.38 -12.48
N GLN A 99 9.61 0.47 -13.41
CA GLN A 99 10.95 0.23 -13.96
C GLN A 99 11.52 1.49 -14.64
N LEU A 100 10.77 2.08 -15.56
CA LEU A 100 11.18 3.33 -16.24
C LEU A 100 11.43 4.49 -15.25
N ARG A 101 10.60 4.57 -14.21
CA ARG A 101 10.74 5.57 -13.16
C ARG A 101 12.02 5.34 -12.36
N ALA A 102 12.34 4.09 -11.99
CA ALA A 102 13.56 3.76 -11.26
C ALA A 102 14.82 4.16 -12.05
N GLU A 103 14.85 3.92 -13.36
CA GLU A 103 15.94 4.35 -14.23
C GLU A 103 16.09 5.88 -14.26
N LYS A 104 14.97 6.62 -14.35
CA LYS A 104 14.99 8.09 -14.29
C LYS A 104 15.47 8.61 -12.95
N MET A 105 15.04 7.98 -11.85
CA MET A 105 15.50 8.32 -10.50
C MET A 105 17.00 8.09 -10.35
N ALA A 106 17.50 6.94 -10.79
CA ALA A 106 18.92 6.59 -10.74
C ALA A 106 19.78 7.57 -11.55
N ARG A 107 19.33 7.94 -12.76
CA ARG A 107 20.01 8.97 -13.57
C ARG A 107 20.09 10.30 -12.85
N GLY A 108 18.99 10.76 -12.28
CA GLY A 108 18.96 12.02 -11.52
C GLY A 108 19.89 11.99 -10.31
N LEU A 109 19.95 10.88 -9.59
CA LEU A 109 20.85 10.66 -8.46
C LEU A 109 22.31 10.64 -8.92
N GLY A 110 22.61 10.04 -10.08
CA GLY A 110 23.93 10.08 -10.69
C GLY A 110 24.42 11.51 -10.97
N GLY A 111 23.54 12.37 -11.49
CA GLY A 111 23.80 13.81 -11.64
C GLY A 111 24.04 14.57 -10.34
N ALA A 112 23.63 14.00 -9.20
CA ALA A 112 23.89 14.53 -7.87
C ALA A 112 25.08 13.84 -7.15
N GLY A 113 25.90 13.07 -7.88
CA GLY A 113 27.10 12.41 -7.36
C GLY A 113 26.88 11.02 -6.76
N VAL A 114 25.66 10.44 -6.87
CA VAL A 114 25.37 9.06 -6.42
C VAL A 114 25.47 8.12 -7.60
N PHE A 115 26.67 7.66 -7.88
CA PHE A 115 26.94 6.79 -9.03
C PHE A 115 26.54 5.34 -8.77
N GLY A 116 26.12 4.63 -9.85
CA GLY A 116 25.69 3.23 -9.77
C GLY A 116 24.38 3.02 -9.01
N ALA A 117 23.55 4.06 -8.86
CA ALA A 117 22.34 4.01 -8.04
C ALA A 117 21.36 2.94 -8.51
N LEU A 118 21.25 2.65 -9.81
CA LEU A 118 20.33 1.63 -10.32
C LEU A 118 20.77 0.22 -9.90
N GLU A 119 22.03 -0.11 -10.04
CA GLU A 119 22.56 -1.42 -9.68
C GLU A 119 22.51 -1.64 -8.15
N LYS A 120 22.84 -0.61 -7.39
CA LYS A 120 22.78 -0.66 -5.92
C LYS A 120 21.34 -0.82 -5.42
N VAL A 121 20.37 -0.11 -5.96
CA VAL A 121 18.99 -0.22 -5.54
C VAL A 121 18.35 -1.58 -5.90
N LYS A 122 18.77 -2.21 -7.00
CA LYS A 122 18.35 -3.58 -7.34
C LYS A 122 18.77 -4.59 -6.25
N LEU A 123 19.96 -4.42 -5.67
CA LEU A 123 20.41 -5.28 -4.57
C LEU A 123 19.54 -5.11 -3.32
N VAL A 124 19.09 -3.89 -3.03
CA VAL A 124 18.19 -3.60 -1.90
C VAL A 124 16.78 -4.15 -2.15
N ALA A 125 16.27 -3.99 -3.37
CA ALA A 125 14.92 -4.47 -3.75
C ALA A 125 14.84 -6.00 -3.88
N LYS A 126 15.96 -6.72 -3.88
CA LYS A 126 16.03 -8.18 -4.04
C LYS A 126 15.28 -8.65 -5.32
N LYS A 127 14.17 -9.39 -5.13
CA LYS A 127 13.28 -9.88 -6.21
C LYS A 127 12.11 -8.94 -6.48
N GLY A 128 11.88 -7.97 -5.60
CA GLY A 128 10.72 -7.08 -5.66
C GLY A 128 10.86 -5.93 -6.64
N MET A 129 9.75 -5.25 -6.84
CA MET A 129 9.74 -4.02 -7.63
C MET A 129 10.49 -2.89 -6.93
N ILE A 130 11.24 -2.11 -7.72
CA ILE A 130 11.98 -0.97 -7.18
C ILE A 130 11.01 0.17 -6.86
N THR A 131 10.97 0.55 -5.58
CA THR A 131 10.18 1.67 -5.05
C THR A 131 11.07 2.84 -4.64
N ARG A 132 10.46 3.99 -4.31
CA ARG A 132 11.19 5.12 -3.69
C ARG A 132 11.79 4.74 -2.34
N THR A 133 11.14 3.85 -1.62
CA THR A 133 11.59 3.33 -0.32
C THR A 133 12.95 2.64 -0.47
N HIS A 134 13.12 1.79 -1.48
CA HIS A 134 14.40 1.13 -1.76
C HIS A 134 15.53 2.12 -2.08
N PHE A 135 15.26 3.15 -2.87
CA PHE A 135 16.24 4.23 -3.08
C PHE A 135 16.60 4.95 -1.78
N ALA A 136 15.62 5.19 -0.92
CA ALA A 136 15.89 5.83 0.34
C ALA A 136 16.74 4.96 1.26
N GLN A 137 16.47 3.67 1.32
CA GLN A 137 17.28 2.71 2.08
C GLN A 137 18.70 2.61 1.54
N MET A 138 18.86 2.46 0.23
CA MET A 138 20.15 2.44 -0.42
C MET A 138 20.99 3.67 -0.06
N LEU A 139 20.40 4.87 -0.10
CA LEU A 139 21.08 6.11 0.24
C LEU A 139 21.45 6.23 1.74
N VAL A 140 20.68 5.60 2.63
CA VAL A 140 21.06 5.49 4.06
C VAL A 140 22.19 4.48 4.24
N GLN A 141 22.11 3.31 3.60
CA GLN A 141 23.15 2.27 3.68
C GLN A 141 24.50 2.75 3.10
N GLU A 142 24.49 3.56 2.05
CA GLU A 142 25.67 4.19 1.47
C GLU A 142 26.20 5.38 2.29
N GLY A 143 25.57 5.72 3.42
CA GLY A 143 25.98 6.84 4.26
C GLY A 143 25.72 8.23 3.67
N VAL A 144 24.99 8.33 2.56
CA VAL A 144 24.66 9.63 1.91
C VAL A 144 23.73 10.48 2.79
N CYS A 145 22.88 9.82 3.57
CA CYS A 145 22.01 10.45 4.57
C CYS A 145 21.93 9.59 5.83
N LYS A 146 21.66 10.24 6.98
CA LYS A 146 21.57 9.57 8.27
C LYS A 146 20.27 8.77 8.48
N ASP A 147 19.20 9.12 7.77
CA ASP A 147 17.87 8.52 7.92
C ASP A 147 17.01 8.70 6.66
N MET A 148 15.96 7.89 6.55
CA MET A 148 15.00 7.90 5.45
C MET A 148 14.35 9.27 5.22
N ARG A 149 13.98 9.97 6.31
CA ARG A 149 13.32 11.29 6.24
C ARG A 149 14.22 12.32 5.55
N SER A 150 15.50 12.33 5.88
CA SER A 150 16.49 13.22 5.26
C SER A 150 16.72 12.88 3.79
N VAL A 151 16.69 11.57 3.41
CA VAL A 151 16.75 11.16 2.00
C VAL A 151 15.56 11.71 1.22
N PHE A 152 14.34 11.46 1.68
CA PHE A 152 13.14 11.98 0.99
C PHE A 152 13.21 13.50 0.81
N LYS A 153 13.59 14.23 1.85
CA LYS A 153 13.69 15.69 1.82
C LYS A 153 14.76 16.18 0.83
N ARG A 154 15.91 15.51 0.73
CA ARG A 154 17.06 15.98 -0.06
C ARG A 154 17.07 15.47 -1.50
N PHE A 155 16.57 14.25 -1.73
CA PHE A 155 16.79 13.55 -3.00
C PHE A 155 15.53 13.08 -3.72
N LEU A 156 14.44 12.66 -3.01
CA LEU A 156 13.38 11.85 -3.62
C LEU A 156 12.01 12.53 -3.77
N THR A 157 11.87 13.79 -3.37
CA THR A 157 10.58 14.51 -3.47
C THR A 157 10.66 15.75 -4.33
N GLY A 158 9.56 16.08 -5.01
CA GLY A 158 9.43 17.28 -5.82
C GLY A 158 10.47 17.34 -6.94
N LYS A 159 11.11 18.50 -7.14
CA LYS A 159 12.12 18.75 -8.16
C LYS A 159 13.55 18.31 -7.76
N LYS A 160 13.68 17.41 -6.79
CA LYS A 160 14.97 16.90 -6.33
C LYS A 160 15.54 15.87 -7.31
N PRO A 161 16.87 15.56 -7.23
CA PRO A 161 17.55 14.71 -8.22
C PRO A 161 16.84 13.39 -8.55
N GLY A 162 16.39 12.64 -7.54
CA GLY A 162 15.61 11.42 -7.71
C GLY A 162 14.10 11.64 -7.56
N GLY A 163 13.63 12.89 -7.59
CA GLY A 163 12.22 13.27 -7.41
C GLY A 163 11.40 13.10 -8.69
N VAL A 164 11.23 11.87 -9.16
CA VAL A 164 10.42 11.57 -10.35
C VAL A 164 8.97 11.33 -9.95
N GLY A 165 8.04 12.12 -10.53
CA GLY A 165 6.60 11.98 -10.32
C GLY A 165 6.05 10.65 -10.86
N GLY A 166 4.87 10.26 -10.39
CA GLY A 166 4.09 9.15 -10.95
C GLY A 166 3.27 9.62 -12.16
N LYS A 167 3.07 8.72 -13.10
CA LYS A 167 2.03 8.76 -14.14
C LYS A 167 1.29 7.43 -14.06
N TRP A 168 0.56 7.26 -12.96
CA TRP A 168 -0.28 6.10 -12.72
C TRP A 168 -1.59 6.25 -13.51
N ALA A 169 -2.37 5.20 -13.60
CA ALA A 169 -3.76 5.28 -14.05
C ALA A 169 -4.57 6.25 -13.15
N GLU A 170 -5.61 6.82 -13.70
CA GLU A 170 -6.54 7.64 -12.90
C GLU A 170 -7.31 6.74 -11.92
N TYR A 171 -7.77 7.31 -10.82
CA TYR A 171 -8.37 6.57 -9.72
C TYR A 171 -9.62 5.78 -10.12
N ASP A 172 -10.43 6.30 -11.02
CA ASP A 172 -11.63 5.64 -11.55
C ASP A 172 -11.30 4.40 -12.39
N GLU A 173 -10.22 4.47 -13.17
CA GLU A 173 -9.72 3.32 -13.92
C GLU A 173 -9.21 2.22 -12.97
N VAL A 174 -8.48 2.60 -11.91
CA VAL A 174 -7.97 1.66 -10.88
C VAL A 174 -9.13 0.99 -10.13
N ILE A 175 -10.16 1.74 -9.73
CA ILE A 175 -11.38 1.21 -9.12
C ILE A 175 -12.05 0.19 -10.08
N GLY A 176 -12.15 0.53 -11.36
CA GLY A 176 -12.68 -0.37 -12.38
C GLY A 176 -11.89 -1.69 -12.52
N TRP A 177 -10.55 -1.66 -12.41
CA TRP A 177 -9.76 -2.90 -12.44
C TRP A 177 -10.05 -3.80 -11.23
N ILE A 178 -10.20 -3.20 -10.04
CA ILE A 178 -10.49 -3.92 -8.79
C ILE A 178 -11.88 -4.56 -8.86
N HIS A 179 -12.88 -3.81 -9.31
CA HIS A 179 -14.25 -4.33 -9.47
C HIS A 179 -14.34 -5.43 -10.55
N ALA A 180 -13.62 -5.28 -11.67
CA ALA A 180 -13.53 -6.32 -12.67
C ALA A 180 -12.99 -7.64 -12.11
N ALA A 181 -12.09 -7.56 -11.11
CA ALA A 181 -11.56 -8.71 -10.40
C ALA A 181 -12.44 -9.20 -9.23
N GLY A 182 -13.67 -8.67 -9.08
CA GLY A 182 -14.61 -9.05 -8.02
C GLY A 182 -14.23 -8.53 -6.63
N GLY A 183 -13.20 -7.67 -6.53
CA GLY A 183 -12.72 -7.09 -5.28
C GLY A 183 -13.47 -5.85 -4.85
N LYS A 184 -13.19 -5.39 -3.64
CA LYS A 184 -13.62 -4.09 -3.10
C LYS A 184 -12.48 -3.08 -3.15
N ALA A 185 -12.77 -1.89 -3.67
CA ALA A 185 -11.82 -0.77 -3.75
C ALA A 185 -11.87 0.08 -2.49
N VAL A 186 -10.73 0.24 -1.80
CA VAL A 186 -10.63 0.94 -0.51
C VAL A 186 -9.53 2.00 -0.56
N LEU A 187 -9.83 3.24 -0.24
CA LEU A 187 -8.80 4.29 -0.13
C LEU A 187 -7.87 3.98 1.05
N ALA A 188 -6.58 3.79 0.77
CA ALA A 188 -5.56 3.51 1.78
C ALA A 188 -5.17 4.77 2.55
N HIS A 189 -4.90 4.64 3.86
CA HIS A 189 -4.29 5.62 4.77
C HIS A 189 -4.57 7.11 4.46
N PRO A 190 -5.84 7.59 4.43
CA PRO A 190 -6.24 8.89 3.88
C PRO A 190 -5.54 10.08 4.52
N LEU A 191 -5.14 10.00 5.78
CA LEU A 191 -4.47 11.10 6.51
C LEU A 191 -2.95 11.12 6.34
N ARG A 192 -2.34 10.12 5.68
CA ARG A 192 -0.90 10.15 5.34
C ARG A 192 -0.57 11.02 4.14
N TYR A 193 -1.57 11.35 3.33
CA TYR A 193 -1.38 12.30 2.26
C TYR A 193 -1.17 13.70 2.84
N ARG A 194 -0.20 14.45 2.30
CA ARG A 194 0.06 15.82 2.75
C ARG A 194 -1.03 16.77 2.25
N MET A 195 -2.25 16.58 2.75
CA MET A 195 -3.45 17.33 2.41
C MET A 195 -4.09 17.94 3.65
N THR A 196 -4.81 19.02 3.46
CA THR A 196 -5.74 19.51 4.49
C THR A 196 -6.97 18.61 4.56
N ASN A 197 -7.67 18.58 5.70
CA ASN A 197 -8.90 17.81 5.88
C ASN A 197 -9.94 18.12 4.79
N THR A 198 -10.09 19.39 4.41
CA THR A 198 -10.97 19.82 3.32
C THR A 198 -10.59 19.15 2.00
N LYS A 199 -9.29 19.01 1.71
CA LYS A 199 -8.83 18.39 0.48
C LYS A 199 -9.00 16.87 0.52
N VAL A 200 -8.84 16.22 1.68
CA VAL A 200 -9.14 14.78 1.87
C VAL A 200 -10.65 14.53 1.68
N ARG A 201 -11.51 15.34 2.27
CA ARG A 201 -12.97 15.22 2.05
C ARG A 201 -13.35 15.39 0.58
N ARG A 202 -12.71 16.32 -0.13
CA ARG A 202 -12.92 16.48 -1.58
C ARG A 202 -12.44 15.25 -2.36
N LEU A 203 -11.33 14.63 -1.96
CA LEU A 203 -10.86 13.37 -2.52
C LEU A 203 -11.92 12.27 -2.30
N LEU A 204 -12.38 12.05 -1.07
CA LEU A 204 -13.40 11.05 -0.73
C LEU A 204 -14.69 11.26 -1.54
N ASN A 205 -15.15 12.51 -1.68
CA ASN A 205 -16.33 12.83 -2.50
C ASN A 205 -16.15 12.45 -3.98
N HIS A 206 -14.97 12.66 -4.56
CA HIS A 206 -14.70 12.28 -5.95
C HIS A 206 -14.61 10.75 -6.10
N LEU A 207 -13.96 10.07 -5.15
CA LEU A 207 -13.80 8.63 -5.18
C LEU A 207 -15.13 7.89 -4.93
N SER A 208 -15.96 8.38 -4.00
CA SER A 208 -17.32 7.86 -3.78
C SER A 208 -18.20 8.02 -5.03
N GLY A 209 -18.07 9.13 -5.76
CA GLY A 209 -18.73 9.32 -7.06
C GLY A 209 -18.21 8.42 -8.19
N ALA A 210 -17.13 7.69 -7.97
CA ALA A 210 -16.55 6.70 -8.88
C ALA A 210 -16.65 5.28 -8.29
N ASP A 211 -17.64 5.01 -7.46
CA ASP A 211 -17.97 3.73 -6.85
C ASP A 211 -16.88 3.15 -5.93
N LEU A 212 -16.12 4.01 -5.22
CA LEU A 212 -15.23 3.54 -4.16
C LEU A 212 -16.04 2.82 -3.07
N ASP A 213 -15.66 1.60 -2.71
CA ASP A 213 -16.38 0.82 -1.68
C ASP A 213 -16.08 1.26 -0.25
N GLY A 214 -14.85 1.66 0.05
CA GLY A 214 -14.47 1.93 1.43
C GLY A 214 -13.25 2.81 1.62
N VAL A 215 -12.92 3.04 2.89
CA VAL A 215 -11.74 3.81 3.31
C VAL A 215 -11.08 3.14 4.53
N GLU A 216 -9.75 3.17 4.61
CA GLU A 216 -9.04 2.77 5.84
C GLU A 216 -9.29 3.78 6.95
N VAL A 217 -10.07 3.37 7.94
CA VAL A 217 -10.38 4.16 9.14
C VAL A 217 -9.28 4.00 10.18
N VAL A 218 -8.77 2.78 10.33
CA VAL A 218 -7.69 2.47 11.29
C VAL A 218 -6.45 2.02 10.54
N THR A 219 -5.35 2.73 10.75
CA THR A 219 -4.02 2.33 10.26
C THR A 219 -3.05 2.11 11.42
N GLY A 220 -1.92 1.48 11.16
CA GLY A 220 -0.91 1.20 12.20
C GLY A 220 -0.30 2.44 12.87
N SER A 221 -0.58 3.65 12.38
CA SER A 221 -0.09 4.92 12.93
C SER A 221 -1.21 5.90 13.31
N SER A 222 -2.47 5.51 13.18
CA SER A 222 -3.62 6.37 13.48
C SER A 222 -3.72 6.67 14.97
N SER A 223 -3.95 7.94 15.32
CA SER A 223 -4.40 8.34 16.65
C SER A 223 -5.92 8.16 16.79
N SER A 224 -6.43 8.15 18.02
CA SER A 224 -7.88 8.04 18.29
C SER A 224 -8.68 9.19 17.67
N ASP A 225 -8.12 10.40 17.61
CA ASP A 225 -8.75 11.56 16.97
C ASP A 225 -8.81 11.38 15.44
N GLU A 226 -7.76 10.86 14.83
CA GLU A 226 -7.73 10.55 13.41
C GLU A 226 -8.74 9.45 13.04
N ILE A 227 -8.84 8.39 13.85
CA ILE A 227 -9.84 7.32 13.68
C ILE A 227 -11.25 7.89 13.74
N THR A 228 -11.53 8.73 14.75
CA THR A 228 -12.84 9.39 14.89
C THR A 228 -13.16 10.24 13.67
N LEU A 229 -12.20 11.02 13.19
CA LEU A 229 -12.36 11.91 12.04
C LEU A 229 -12.66 11.12 10.75
N VAL A 230 -11.85 10.08 10.46
CA VAL A 230 -12.04 9.28 9.24
C VAL A 230 -13.31 8.44 9.32
N SER A 231 -13.67 7.94 10.52
CA SER A 231 -14.94 7.25 10.76
C SER A 231 -16.15 8.12 10.43
N GLN A 232 -16.11 9.41 10.81
CA GLN A 232 -17.17 10.37 10.46
C GLN A 232 -17.25 10.59 8.93
N TRP A 233 -16.10 10.68 8.24
CA TRP A 233 -16.08 10.81 6.79
C TRP A 233 -16.57 9.54 6.09
N ALA A 234 -16.20 8.34 6.57
CA ALA A 234 -16.71 7.10 6.03
C ALA A 234 -18.25 7.10 6.04
N LYS A 235 -18.85 7.49 7.17
CA LYS A 235 -20.30 7.61 7.29
C LYS A 235 -20.88 8.73 6.40
N GLU A 236 -20.23 9.88 6.31
CA GLU A 236 -20.67 11.02 5.50
C GLU A 236 -20.77 10.66 4.00
N PHE A 237 -19.82 9.87 3.50
CA PHE A 237 -19.71 9.50 2.09
C PHE A 237 -20.25 8.09 1.79
N ASP A 238 -20.95 7.46 2.74
CA ASP A 238 -21.51 6.11 2.62
C ASP A 238 -20.46 5.05 2.22
N LEU A 239 -19.28 5.12 2.84
CA LEU A 239 -18.16 4.24 2.61
C LEU A 239 -18.02 3.20 3.71
N LEU A 240 -17.72 1.97 3.32
CA LEU A 240 -17.34 0.91 4.26
C LEU A 240 -16.01 1.24 4.95
N SER A 241 -15.82 0.74 6.17
CA SER A 241 -14.61 0.95 6.94
C SER A 241 -13.67 -0.24 6.86
N SER A 242 -12.40 0.03 6.58
CA SER A 242 -11.32 -0.94 6.57
C SER A 242 -10.29 -0.65 7.66
N ILE A 243 -9.46 -1.66 7.95
CA ILE A 243 -8.40 -1.64 8.96
C ILE A 243 -7.14 -2.32 8.41
N GLY A 244 -5.97 -1.71 8.57
CA GLY A 244 -4.72 -2.32 8.16
C GLY A 244 -3.50 -1.63 8.78
N SER A 245 -2.48 -2.42 9.11
CA SER A 245 -1.30 -1.86 9.77
C SER A 245 -0.41 -1.06 8.81
N ASP A 246 -0.41 -1.39 7.54
CA ASP A 246 0.55 -0.94 6.55
C ASP A 246 1.98 -1.31 6.97
N TYR A 247 2.10 -2.58 7.39
CA TYR A 247 3.35 -3.15 7.87
C TYR A 247 4.32 -3.40 6.72
N HIS A 248 5.57 -2.93 6.88
CA HIS A 248 6.66 -3.16 5.92
C HIS A 248 7.83 -3.96 6.51
N GLY A 249 7.88 -4.14 7.83
CA GLY A 249 8.89 -4.96 8.51
C GLY A 249 10.29 -4.41 8.56
N TRP A 250 10.51 -3.15 8.21
CA TRP A 250 11.84 -2.54 8.26
C TRP A 250 12.37 -2.39 9.67
N PRO A 251 13.68 -2.54 9.91
CA PRO A 251 14.28 -2.31 11.21
C PRO A 251 13.89 -0.94 11.79
N ASN A 252 13.55 -0.91 13.07
CA ASN A 252 13.09 0.28 13.81
C ASN A 252 11.71 0.83 13.39
N GLN A 253 10.93 0.10 12.60
CA GLN A 253 9.53 0.42 12.35
C GLN A 253 8.71 0.22 13.64
N ARG A 254 7.84 1.19 13.97
CA ARG A 254 6.97 1.11 15.16
C ARG A 254 5.68 0.33 14.90
N VAL A 255 5.29 0.25 13.63
CA VAL A 255 4.09 -0.47 13.19
C VAL A 255 4.31 -1.98 13.32
N ARG A 256 3.32 -2.68 13.86
CA ARG A 256 3.32 -4.13 14.04
C ARG A 256 2.03 -4.72 13.48
N ILE A 257 2.14 -5.87 12.82
CA ILE A 257 0.99 -6.62 12.29
C ILE A 257 -0.02 -6.90 13.40
N GLY A 258 -1.29 -6.63 13.12
CA GLY A 258 -2.40 -6.89 14.03
C GLY A 258 -2.40 -6.05 15.31
N HIS A 259 -1.48 -5.12 15.52
CA HIS A 259 -1.48 -4.19 16.65
C HIS A 259 -2.13 -2.87 16.24
N LEU A 260 -3.45 -2.92 16.11
CA LEU A 260 -4.29 -1.82 15.63
C LEU A 260 -5.25 -1.40 16.73
N GLN A 261 -5.66 -0.14 16.73
CA GLN A 261 -6.73 0.33 17.61
C GLN A 261 -8.07 -0.27 17.16
N ASP A 262 -9.03 -0.31 18.07
CA ASP A 262 -10.37 -0.84 17.79
C ASP A 262 -11.10 0.00 16.73
N MET A 263 -11.77 -0.68 15.81
CA MET A 263 -12.65 -0.04 14.83
C MET A 263 -13.91 0.51 15.55
N PRO A 264 -14.31 1.76 15.29
CA PRO A 264 -15.56 2.30 15.84
C PRO A 264 -16.77 1.46 15.41
N GLN A 265 -17.61 1.09 16.37
CA GLN A 265 -18.78 0.21 16.13
C GLN A 265 -19.89 0.83 15.26
N VAL A 266 -19.82 2.12 15.03
CA VAL A 266 -20.84 2.89 14.27
C VAL A 266 -20.71 2.75 12.74
N ASN A 267 -19.63 2.13 12.27
CA ASN A 267 -19.35 1.97 10.85
C ASN A 267 -19.60 0.54 10.38
N GLU A 268 -20.05 0.40 9.14
CA GLU A 268 -20.08 -0.90 8.47
C GLU A 268 -18.69 -1.28 7.99
N MET A 269 -18.34 -2.55 8.14
CA MET A 269 -17.01 -3.07 7.84
C MET A 269 -16.96 -3.63 6.42
N VAL A 270 -15.85 -3.43 5.73
CA VAL A 270 -15.62 -3.93 4.36
C VAL A 270 -15.79 -5.46 4.23
N TRP A 271 -15.64 -6.19 5.33
CA TRP A 271 -15.74 -7.68 5.39
C TRP A 271 -17.08 -8.20 5.88
N LYS A 272 -18.02 -7.35 6.37
CA LYS A 272 -19.23 -7.81 7.08
C LYS A 272 -20.15 -8.72 6.25
N ASP A 273 -20.39 -8.35 4.99
CA ASP A 273 -21.29 -9.08 4.08
C ASP A 273 -20.51 -9.79 2.94
N SER A 274 -19.23 -10.01 3.16
CA SER A 274 -18.37 -10.66 2.17
C SER A 274 -18.25 -12.16 2.44
N SER A 275 -18.09 -12.95 1.37
CA SER A 275 -17.72 -14.37 1.47
C SER A 275 -16.34 -14.60 2.09
N TRP A 276 -15.65 -13.54 2.46
CA TRP A 276 -14.27 -13.60 2.98
C TRP A 276 -14.16 -14.28 4.34
N LEU A 277 -15.24 -14.27 5.13
CA LEU A 277 -15.25 -14.85 6.49
C LEU A 277 -15.90 -16.23 6.55
N ASN A 278 -16.47 -16.70 5.46
CA ASN A 278 -17.12 -18.02 5.34
C ASN A 278 -16.13 -19.12 4.98
#